data_05c7ba578a6002ea7783ecdf210588c3
#
_entry.id   05c7ba578a6002ea7783ecdf210588c3
#
_cell.length_a   1.000
_cell.length_b   1.000
_cell.length_c   1.000
_cell.angle_alpha   90.00
_cell.angle_beta   90.00
_cell.angle_gamma   90.00
#
_symmetry.space_group_name_H-M   'P 1'
#
loop_
_entity.id
_entity.type
_entity.pdbx_description
1 polymer ?
#
loop_
_entity_poly.entity_id
_entity_poly.type
_entity_poly.pdbx_seq_one_letter_code
_entity_poly.pdbx_strand_id
1 'polypeptide(L)'
;SKSIADNPNVAVLMDQDAGLLPSGFNPNHDTGDTGNDYPYGQCTWWAYTRRAQLGLPAGSHFGDARSWGDSARALGYWVDNMARHVGDIVVFAPGQQGADGYYGHVAIVEEVNADGSIKISESNVKGLGVISDRTFTAQEASQMTYIHY
;
A
#
# COMPACT_ATOMS: atom_id res chain seq x y z
N SER A 1 -9.37 16.67 1.70
CA SER A 1 -8.42 15.81 0.98
C SER A 1 -8.51 16.09 -0.52
N LYS A 2 -7.48 15.69 -1.25
CA LYS A 2 -7.39 15.95 -2.69
C LYS A 2 -7.74 14.71 -3.49
N SER A 3 -8.23 14.92 -4.70
CA SER A 3 -8.37 13.88 -5.71
C SER A 3 -7.00 13.38 -6.14
N ILE A 4 -6.88 12.10 -6.52
CA ILE A 4 -5.62 11.56 -7.07
C ILE A 4 -5.25 12.20 -8.42
N ALA A 5 -6.22 12.72 -9.16
CA ALA A 5 -5.95 13.41 -10.43
C ALA A 5 -5.01 14.61 -10.28
N ASP A 6 -4.93 15.18 -9.08
CA ASP A 6 -4.05 16.32 -8.79
C ASP A 6 -2.62 15.89 -8.45
N ASN A 7 -2.34 14.59 -8.37
CA ASN A 7 -1.04 14.07 -7.97
C ASN A 7 -0.19 13.73 -9.21
N PRO A 8 0.92 14.46 -9.46
CA PRO A 8 1.74 14.21 -10.66
C PRO A 8 2.42 12.85 -10.68
N ASN A 9 2.72 12.27 -9.50
CA ASN A 9 3.34 10.94 -9.43
C ASN A 9 2.33 9.86 -9.79
N VAL A 10 1.08 10.01 -9.37
CA VAL A 10 0.00 9.12 -9.80
C VAL A 10 -0.26 9.26 -11.31
N ALA A 11 -0.22 10.47 -11.86
CA ALA A 11 -0.40 10.67 -13.30
C ALA A 11 0.64 9.88 -14.11
N VAL A 12 1.90 9.86 -13.67
CA VAL A 12 2.96 9.07 -14.31
C VAL A 12 2.63 7.58 -14.26
N LEU A 13 2.18 7.08 -13.10
CA LEU A 13 1.79 5.67 -12.97
C LEU A 13 0.60 5.33 -13.85
N MET A 14 -0.39 6.20 -13.92
CA MET A 14 -1.55 5.98 -14.79
C MET A 14 -1.15 5.89 -16.26
N ASP A 15 -0.21 6.70 -16.71
CA ASP A 15 0.30 6.62 -18.07
C ASP A 15 1.02 5.29 -18.34
N GLN A 16 1.81 4.82 -17.37
CA GLN A 16 2.47 3.51 -17.45
C GLN A 16 1.47 2.37 -17.47
N ASP A 17 0.36 2.52 -16.74
CA ASP A 17 -0.68 1.50 -16.58
C ASP A 17 -1.78 1.61 -17.63
N ALA A 18 -1.61 2.42 -18.66
CA ALA A 18 -2.61 2.57 -19.72
C ALA A 18 -3.01 1.20 -20.29
N GLY A 19 -4.32 0.92 -20.29
CA GLY A 19 -4.86 -0.37 -20.71
C GLY A 19 -4.94 -1.43 -19.60
N LEU A 20 -4.37 -1.17 -18.42
CA LEU A 20 -4.41 -2.10 -17.26
C LEU A 20 -5.38 -1.64 -16.17
N LEU A 21 -5.80 -0.39 -16.20
CA LEU A 21 -6.70 0.15 -15.18
C LEU A 21 -8.02 -0.62 -15.16
N PRO A 22 -8.56 -0.91 -13.96
CA PRO A 22 -9.81 -1.64 -13.87
C PRO A 22 -10.97 -0.85 -14.47
N SER A 23 -11.96 -1.56 -14.99
CA SER A 23 -13.19 -0.96 -15.49
C SER A 23 -13.85 -0.15 -14.37
N GLY A 24 -14.25 1.10 -14.68
CA GLY A 24 -14.89 1.98 -13.72
C GLY A 24 -13.94 2.68 -12.76
N PHE A 25 -12.63 2.52 -12.92
CA PHE A 25 -11.69 3.26 -12.10
C PHE A 25 -11.91 4.76 -12.25
N ASN A 26 -12.10 5.46 -11.12
CA ASN A 26 -12.33 6.89 -11.10
C ASN A 26 -11.03 7.64 -10.75
N PRO A 27 -10.38 8.32 -11.71
CA PRO A 27 -9.17 9.09 -11.44
C PRO A 27 -9.43 10.34 -10.58
N ASN A 28 -10.68 10.64 -10.29
CA ASN A 28 -11.07 11.75 -9.41
C ASN A 28 -11.51 11.28 -8.03
N HIS A 29 -11.27 10.02 -7.66
CA HIS A 29 -11.63 9.57 -6.32
C HIS A 29 -10.86 10.34 -5.24
N ASP A 30 -11.47 10.46 -4.06
CA ASP A 30 -10.83 11.08 -2.89
C ASP A 30 -9.65 10.22 -2.41
N THR A 31 -8.56 10.87 -2.01
CA THR A 31 -7.42 10.18 -1.43
C THR A 31 -7.63 9.80 0.03
N GLY A 32 -8.50 10.51 0.74
CA GLY A 32 -8.62 10.41 2.19
C GLY A 32 -7.39 10.90 2.95
N ASP A 33 -6.45 11.54 2.26
CA ASP A 33 -5.17 11.97 2.83
C ASP A 33 -5.29 13.36 3.46
N THR A 34 -5.26 13.40 4.78
CA THR A 34 -5.31 14.63 5.60
C THR A 34 -4.12 14.72 6.56
N GLY A 35 -3.06 13.95 6.33
CA GLY A 35 -1.88 13.89 7.18
C GLY A 35 -1.74 12.51 7.86
N ASN A 36 -0.60 12.28 8.47
CA ASN A 36 -0.32 11.01 9.15
C ASN A 36 -0.95 10.98 10.54
N ASP A 37 -2.12 10.38 10.67
CA ASP A 37 -2.84 10.23 11.93
C ASP A 37 -2.59 8.86 12.59
N TYR A 38 -1.67 8.07 12.04
CA TYR A 38 -1.34 6.76 12.61
C TYR A 38 -0.33 6.89 13.76
N PRO A 39 -0.46 6.04 14.80
CA PRO A 39 0.48 6.07 15.92
C PRO A 39 1.93 5.83 15.46
N TYR A 40 2.84 6.66 15.95
CA TYR A 40 4.27 6.59 15.59
C TYR A 40 4.83 5.17 15.72
N GLY A 41 5.57 4.78 14.70
CA GLY A 41 6.36 3.55 14.72
C GLY A 41 5.59 2.28 14.41
N GLN A 42 4.27 2.34 14.30
CA GLN A 42 3.43 1.22 13.88
C GLN A 42 3.61 0.93 12.38
N CYS A 43 3.21 -0.24 11.94
CA CYS A 43 3.27 -0.60 10.52
C CYS A 43 2.48 0.38 9.65
N THR A 44 1.32 0.82 10.12
CA THR A 44 0.45 1.79 9.44
C THR A 44 1.11 3.16 9.33
N TRP A 45 1.77 3.62 10.38
CA TRP A 45 2.52 4.88 10.37
C TRP A 45 3.61 4.87 9.29
N TRP A 46 4.37 3.78 9.18
CA TRP A 46 5.42 3.66 8.17
C TRP A 46 4.86 3.62 6.76
N ALA A 47 3.81 2.83 6.54
CA ALA A 47 3.19 2.76 5.23
C ALA A 47 2.74 4.15 4.75
N TYR A 48 2.10 4.93 5.62
CA TYR A 48 1.75 6.31 5.30
C TYR A 48 2.99 7.16 5.02
N THR A 49 3.97 7.11 5.93
CA THR A 49 5.22 7.91 5.84
C THR A 49 5.95 7.62 4.53
N ARG A 50 6.10 6.33 4.18
CA ARG A 50 6.81 5.95 2.96
C ARG A 50 6.08 6.39 1.70
N ARG A 51 4.75 6.27 1.68
CA ARG A 51 3.94 6.80 0.58
C ARG A 51 4.17 8.30 0.40
N ALA A 52 4.17 9.05 1.48
CA ALA A 52 4.44 10.49 1.45
C ALA A 52 5.84 10.79 0.92
N GLN A 53 6.86 10.04 1.34
CA GLN A 53 8.22 10.18 0.82
C GLN A 53 8.30 9.97 -0.70
N LEU A 54 7.48 9.06 -1.21
CA LEU A 54 7.42 8.73 -2.64
C LEU A 54 6.46 9.65 -3.43
N GLY A 55 5.82 10.59 -2.74
CA GLY A 55 4.84 11.50 -3.37
C GLY A 55 3.55 10.80 -3.75
N LEU A 56 3.18 9.72 -3.06
CA LEU A 56 1.97 8.95 -3.31
C LEU A 56 0.97 9.14 -2.17
N PRO A 57 -0.34 9.17 -2.46
CA PRO A 57 -1.35 9.37 -1.43
C PRO A 57 -1.60 8.10 -0.63
N ALA A 58 -1.98 8.28 0.65
CA ALA A 58 -2.54 7.21 1.46
C ALA A 58 -3.63 7.81 2.35
N GLY A 59 -4.71 7.08 2.55
CA GLY A 59 -5.77 7.55 3.43
C GLY A 59 -5.29 7.65 4.88
N SER A 60 -5.67 8.72 5.54
CA SER A 60 -5.29 8.98 6.95
C SER A 60 -6.08 8.14 7.94
N HIS A 61 -7.19 7.55 7.52
CA HIS A 61 -8.13 6.83 8.37
C HIS A 61 -8.53 5.48 7.77
N PHE A 62 -7.57 4.73 7.25
CA PHE A 62 -7.83 3.39 6.73
C PHE A 62 -8.09 2.35 7.82
N GLY A 63 -7.87 2.72 9.09
CA GLY A 63 -8.12 1.85 10.24
C GLY A 63 -6.96 0.92 10.55
N ASP A 64 -7.28 -0.20 11.19
CA ASP A 64 -6.30 -1.25 11.45
C ASP A 64 -5.75 -1.81 10.15
N ALA A 65 -4.53 -2.33 10.19
CA ALA A 65 -3.84 -2.82 8.99
C ALA A 65 -4.71 -3.76 8.15
N ARG A 66 -5.39 -4.71 8.80
CA ARG A 66 -6.29 -5.66 8.11
C ARG A 66 -7.41 -5.01 7.31
N SER A 67 -7.79 -3.78 7.67
CA SER A 67 -8.92 -3.06 7.05
C SER A 67 -8.49 -2.19 5.87
N TRP A 68 -7.20 -2.02 5.65
CA TRP A 68 -6.70 -1.06 4.68
C TRP A 68 -7.18 -1.31 3.25
N GLY A 69 -7.22 -2.57 2.83
CA GLY A 69 -7.69 -2.92 1.50
C GLY A 69 -9.13 -2.49 1.26
N ASP A 70 -10.03 -2.82 2.19
CA ASP A 70 -11.45 -2.49 2.08
C ASP A 70 -11.69 -0.98 2.21
N SER A 71 -10.97 -0.31 3.12
CA SER A 71 -11.06 1.15 3.30
C SER A 71 -10.61 1.89 2.04
N ALA A 72 -9.53 1.44 1.41
CA ALA A 72 -9.05 2.01 0.17
C ALA A 72 -10.05 1.80 -0.98
N ARG A 73 -10.60 0.59 -1.11
CA ARG A 73 -11.64 0.32 -2.11
C ARG A 73 -12.84 1.23 -1.94
N ALA A 74 -13.26 1.48 -0.69
CA ALA A 74 -14.42 2.33 -0.42
C ALA A 74 -14.24 3.76 -0.93
N LEU A 75 -13.01 4.26 -0.97
CA LEU A 75 -12.69 5.58 -1.53
C LEU A 75 -12.49 5.55 -3.06
N GLY A 76 -12.31 4.39 -3.65
CA GLY A 76 -12.08 4.25 -5.07
C GLY A 76 -10.66 3.92 -5.49
N TYR A 77 -9.74 3.65 -4.55
CA TYR A 77 -8.39 3.19 -4.88
C TYR A 77 -8.45 1.87 -5.66
N TRP A 78 -7.50 1.70 -6.56
CA TRP A 78 -7.27 0.44 -7.25
C TRP A 78 -6.59 -0.54 -6.29
N VAL A 79 -7.30 -1.61 -5.97
CA VAL A 79 -6.86 -2.64 -5.02
C VAL A 79 -7.03 -4.01 -5.68
N ASP A 80 -5.97 -4.79 -5.71
CA ASP A 80 -5.98 -6.15 -6.24
C ASP A 80 -4.92 -7.02 -5.54
N ASN A 81 -4.56 -8.15 -6.14
CA ASN A 81 -3.61 -9.11 -5.56
C ASN A 81 -2.27 -9.17 -6.31
N MET A 82 -1.89 -8.12 -7.01
CA MET A 82 -0.63 -8.07 -7.75
C MET A 82 0.18 -6.84 -7.35
N ALA A 83 1.44 -7.04 -6.96
CA ALA A 83 2.40 -5.95 -6.81
C ALA A 83 2.76 -5.41 -8.20
N ARG A 84 2.61 -4.11 -8.42
CA ARG A 84 2.80 -3.49 -9.74
C ARG A 84 3.87 -2.42 -9.75
N HIS A 85 3.96 -1.64 -8.67
CA HIS A 85 4.82 -0.44 -8.62
C HIS A 85 5.59 -0.40 -7.32
N VAL A 86 6.78 0.20 -7.38
CA VAL A 86 7.44 0.68 -6.16
C VAL A 86 6.50 1.68 -5.49
N GLY A 87 6.26 1.47 -4.20
CA GLY A 87 5.35 2.30 -3.42
C GLY A 87 3.95 1.72 -3.24
N ASP A 88 3.60 0.62 -3.90
CA ASP A 88 2.35 -0.08 -3.61
C ASP A 88 2.29 -0.47 -2.14
N ILE A 89 1.11 -0.37 -1.54
CA ILE A 89 0.89 -0.81 -0.16
C ILE A 89 0.56 -2.28 -0.18
N VAL A 90 1.30 -3.08 0.58
CA VAL A 90 1.00 -4.51 0.79
C VAL A 90 0.14 -4.65 2.03
N VAL A 91 -0.96 -5.36 1.93
CA VAL A 91 -1.85 -5.66 3.04
C VAL A 91 -1.80 -7.16 3.34
N PHE A 92 -1.42 -7.48 4.57
CA PHE A 92 -1.36 -8.86 5.08
C PHE A 92 -2.60 -9.12 5.93
N ALA A 93 -3.29 -10.21 5.65
CA ALA A 93 -4.36 -10.68 6.51
C ALA A 93 -3.80 -11.07 7.89
N PRO A 94 -4.64 -11.09 8.94
CA PRO A 94 -4.20 -11.59 10.24
C PRO A 94 -3.52 -12.97 10.15
N GLY A 95 -2.30 -13.06 10.68
CA GLY A 95 -1.47 -14.27 10.67
C GLY A 95 -0.70 -14.54 9.38
N GLN A 96 -1.00 -13.86 8.29
CA GLN A 96 -0.33 -14.06 7.00
C GLN A 96 1.12 -13.58 7.09
N GLN A 97 2.08 -14.46 6.73
CA GLN A 97 3.51 -14.14 6.73
C GLN A 97 4.02 -13.61 8.08
N GLY A 98 3.47 -14.12 9.18
CA GLY A 98 3.82 -13.69 10.53
C GLY A 98 3.17 -12.39 10.98
N ALA A 99 2.22 -11.86 10.23
CA ALA A 99 1.46 -10.68 10.63
C ALA A 99 0.68 -10.94 11.92
N ASP A 100 0.42 -9.86 12.67
CA ASP A 100 -0.40 -9.95 13.89
C ASP A 100 -1.69 -10.72 13.62
N GLY A 101 -2.00 -11.67 14.52
CA GLY A 101 -3.11 -12.61 14.34
C GLY A 101 -4.49 -11.96 14.48
N TYR A 102 -4.56 -10.68 14.88
CA TYR A 102 -5.80 -9.93 14.97
C TYR A 102 -5.79 -8.71 14.03
N TYR A 103 -4.73 -7.90 14.09
CA TYR A 103 -4.67 -6.64 13.35
C TYR A 103 -4.18 -6.77 11.91
N GLY A 104 -3.56 -7.88 11.55
CA GLY A 104 -2.87 -8.00 10.29
C GLY A 104 -1.62 -7.12 10.25
N HIS A 105 -1.21 -6.72 9.03
CA HIS A 105 0.01 -5.93 8.84
C HIS A 105 -0.07 -5.18 7.51
N VAL A 106 0.66 -4.08 7.39
CA VAL A 106 0.88 -3.37 6.12
C VAL A 106 2.36 -3.07 5.94
N ALA A 107 2.77 -2.97 4.69
CA ALA A 107 4.14 -2.68 4.29
C ALA A 107 4.14 -1.97 2.94
N ILE A 108 5.32 -1.54 2.49
CA ILE A 108 5.47 -0.86 1.20
C ILE A 108 6.36 -1.69 0.29
N VAL A 109 5.94 -1.86 -0.96
CA VAL A 109 6.74 -2.49 -2.00
C VAL A 109 7.89 -1.56 -2.36
N GLU A 110 9.13 -2.05 -2.24
CA GLU A 110 10.34 -1.30 -2.58
C GLU A 110 10.95 -1.76 -3.90
N GLU A 111 10.73 -3.03 -4.27
CA GLU A 111 11.19 -3.59 -5.55
C GLU A 111 10.15 -4.56 -6.09
N VAL A 112 9.91 -4.49 -7.39
CA VAL A 112 9.15 -5.49 -8.14
C VAL A 112 10.09 -6.08 -9.17
N ASN A 113 10.37 -7.38 -9.05
CA ASN A 113 11.31 -8.06 -9.94
C ASN A 113 10.58 -8.69 -11.12
N ALA A 114 11.33 -8.94 -12.22
CA ALA A 114 10.78 -9.49 -13.44
C ALA A 114 10.15 -10.88 -13.24
N ASP A 115 10.64 -11.65 -12.26
CA ASP A 115 10.09 -12.97 -11.92
C ASP A 115 8.84 -12.92 -11.03
N GLY A 116 8.39 -11.72 -10.64
CA GLY A 116 7.25 -11.52 -9.75
C GLY A 116 7.60 -11.51 -8.27
N SER A 117 8.85 -11.75 -7.89
CA SER A 117 9.28 -11.58 -6.50
C SER A 117 9.34 -10.10 -6.14
N ILE A 118 9.24 -9.81 -4.85
CA ILE A 118 9.22 -8.44 -4.35
C ILE A 118 10.12 -8.29 -3.12
N LYS A 119 10.56 -7.05 -2.90
CA LYS A 119 11.13 -6.61 -1.63
C LYS A 119 10.20 -5.56 -1.02
N ILE A 120 10.00 -5.64 0.28
CA ILE A 120 9.16 -4.70 1.01
C ILE A 120 9.93 -4.05 2.15
N SER A 121 9.48 -2.86 2.57
CA SER A 121 9.89 -2.23 3.81
C SER A 121 8.72 -2.16 4.78
N GLU A 122 9.01 -2.30 6.07
CA GLU A 122 7.99 -2.41 7.10
C GLU A 122 8.49 -1.87 8.43
N SER A 123 7.57 -1.48 9.30
CA SER A 123 7.89 -1.05 10.67
C SER A 123 7.22 -1.97 11.68
N ASN A 124 7.80 -2.04 12.88
CA ASN A 124 7.26 -2.75 14.03
C ASN A 124 7.23 -4.28 13.89
N VAL A 125 8.06 -4.83 13.04
CA VAL A 125 8.36 -6.28 13.02
C VAL A 125 9.52 -6.57 13.96
N LYS A 126 10.54 -5.69 13.96
CA LYS A 126 11.74 -5.81 14.80
C LYS A 126 11.77 -4.80 15.94
N GLY A 127 10.64 -4.18 16.23
CA GLY A 127 10.49 -3.18 17.27
C GLY A 127 9.78 -1.93 16.77
N LEU A 128 9.15 -1.20 17.69
CA LEU A 128 8.40 0.01 17.37
C LEU A 128 9.33 1.05 16.70
N GLY A 129 8.94 1.51 15.51
CA GLY A 129 9.70 2.50 14.75
C GLY A 129 10.93 1.95 14.06
N VAL A 130 11.23 0.66 14.19
CA VAL A 130 12.35 0.02 13.50
C VAL A 130 11.91 -0.39 12.10
N ILE A 131 12.54 0.21 11.08
CA ILE A 131 12.27 -0.10 9.70
C ILE A 131 13.15 -1.27 9.28
N SER A 132 12.53 -2.28 8.69
CA SER A 132 13.24 -3.47 8.20
C SER A 132 12.67 -3.93 6.87
N ASP A 133 13.37 -4.84 6.20
CA ASP A 133 13.02 -5.32 4.87
C ASP A 133 12.77 -6.81 4.90
N ARG A 134 11.90 -7.27 4.00
CA ARG A 134 11.74 -8.69 3.65
C ARG A 134 11.59 -8.84 2.16
N THR A 135 11.92 -10.02 1.68
CA THR A 135 11.67 -10.43 0.30
C THR A 135 10.66 -11.56 0.28
N PHE A 136 9.84 -11.59 -0.76
CA PHE A 136 8.86 -12.64 -0.98
C PHE A 136 9.01 -13.19 -2.38
N THR A 137 8.84 -14.52 -2.52
CA THR A 137 8.79 -15.16 -3.83
C THR A 137 7.55 -14.68 -4.61
N ALA A 138 7.54 -14.90 -5.92
CA ALA A 138 6.38 -14.58 -6.75
C ALA A 138 5.12 -15.26 -6.24
N GLN A 139 5.21 -16.51 -5.79
CA GLN A 139 4.07 -17.25 -5.25
C GLN A 139 3.57 -16.62 -3.95
N GLU A 140 4.46 -16.30 -3.03
CA GLU A 140 4.10 -15.63 -1.78
C GLU A 140 3.47 -14.26 -2.06
N ALA A 141 4.09 -13.48 -2.93
CA ALA A 141 3.59 -12.16 -3.31
C ALA A 141 2.17 -12.22 -3.89
N SER A 142 1.84 -13.26 -4.65
CA SER A 142 0.52 -13.42 -5.27
C SER A 142 -0.61 -13.70 -4.26
N GLN A 143 -0.29 -13.99 -3.01
CA GLN A 143 -1.26 -14.30 -1.97
C GLN A 143 -1.69 -13.08 -1.14
N MET A 144 -1.04 -11.94 -1.35
CA MET A 144 -1.31 -10.73 -0.58
C MET A 144 -2.16 -9.74 -1.37
N THR A 145 -2.67 -8.73 -0.68
CA THR A 145 -3.47 -7.66 -1.28
C THR A 145 -2.60 -6.42 -1.45
N TYR A 146 -2.81 -5.69 -2.54
CA TYR A 146 -2.03 -4.49 -2.86
C TYR A 146 -2.95 -3.32 -3.16
N ILE A 147 -2.63 -2.16 -2.56
CA ILE A 147 -3.27 -0.88 -2.85
C ILE A 147 -2.32 -0.09 -3.74
N HIS A 148 -2.79 0.33 -4.91
CA HIS A 148 -2.01 1.09 -5.88
C HIS A 148 -2.24 2.59 -5.73
N TYR A 149 -3.30 3.09 -6.29
CA TYR A 149 -3.65 4.51 -6.20
C TYR A 149 -5.12 4.76 -6.49
#